data_324591914848395eb62bb2cefc93543c
#
_entry.id   324591914848395eb62bb2cefc93543c
#
_cell.length_a   1.000
_cell.length_b   1.000
_cell.length_c   1.000
_cell.angle_alpha   90.00
_cell.angle_beta   90.00
_cell.angle_gamma   90.00
#
_symmetry.space_group_name_H-M   'P 1'
#
loop_
_entity.id
_entity.type
_entity.pdbx_description
1 polymer ?
#
loop_
_entity_poly.entity_id
_entity_poly.type
_entity_poly.pdbx_seq_one_letter_code
_entity_poly.pdbx_strand_id
1 'polypeptide(L)'
;MTKVVEILQYRLQAGSGERFHHIMQHDSVPLHQAAGITVLEYGVSLHDPDAYYLLRRFDGMVEMEQVLQAFYRSQAWLEGPRTEIVTLIDESHRVVLPYQS
;
A
#
# COMPACT_ATOMS: atom_id res chain seq x y z
N MET A 1 -5.76 22.91 4.89
CA MET A 1 -4.91 21.76 5.21
C MET A 1 -4.34 21.18 3.93
N THR A 2 -3.10 20.76 3.99
CA THR A 2 -2.42 20.21 2.83
C THR A 2 -2.71 18.71 2.71
N LYS A 3 -3.30 18.32 1.60
CA LYS A 3 -3.43 16.90 1.28
C LYS A 3 -2.06 16.30 1.02
N VAL A 4 -1.92 15.03 1.23
CA VAL A 4 -0.64 14.33 1.05
C VAL A 4 -0.81 13.08 0.21
N VAL A 5 0.25 12.73 -0.52
CA VAL A 5 0.37 11.46 -1.23
C VAL A 5 1.52 10.70 -0.60
N GLU A 6 1.24 9.46 -0.24
CA GLU A 6 2.24 8.53 0.26
C GLU A 6 2.66 7.62 -0.90
N ILE A 7 3.96 7.55 -1.13
CA ILE A 7 4.54 6.66 -2.13
C ILE A 7 5.28 5.55 -1.41
N LEU A 8 4.86 4.32 -1.64
CA LEU A 8 5.52 3.13 -1.12
C LEU A 8 6.20 2.40 -2.25
N GLN A 9 7.44 1.98 -2.00
CA GLN A 9 8.22 1.18 -2.94
C GLN A 9 8.67 -0.08 -2.21
N TYR A 10 8.33 -1.24 -2.78
CA TYR A 10 8.67 -2.52 -2.18
C TYR A 10 9.68 -3.26 -3.05
N ARG A 11 10.70 -3.80 -2.40
CA ARG A 11 11.54 -4.85 -2.99
C ARG A 11 10.93 -6.18 -2.53
N LEU A 12 10.49 -6.99 -3.49
CA LEU A 12 9.85 -8.26 -3.19
C LEU A 12 10.84 -9.42 -3.25
N GLN A 13 10.49 -10.53 -2.63
CA GLN A 13 11.25 -11.75 -2.77
C GLN A 13 11.28 -12.17 -4.24
N ALA A 14 12.41 -12.73 -4.67
CA ALA A 14 12.64 -13.08 -6.06
C ALA A 14 11.52 -13.98 -6.59
N GLY A 15 10.95 -13.59 -7.74
CA GLY A 15 9.92 -14.37 -8.40
C GLY A 15 8.50 -14.17 -7.86
N SER A 16 8.28 -13.25 -6.90
CA SER A 16 6.98 -13.11 -6.25
C SER A 16 6.12 -11.96 -6.78
N GLY A 17 6.59 -11.23 -7.79
CA GLY A 17 5.89 -10.05 -8.28
C GLY A 17 4.46 -10.31 -8.73
N GLU A 18 4.23 -11.35 -9.51
CA GLU A 18 2.88 -11.70 -9.98
C GLU A 18 1.96 -12.07 -8.82
N ARG A 19 2.46 -12.91 -7.91
CA ARG A 19 1.68 -13.32 -6.75
C ARG A 19 1.33 -12.12 -5.88
N PHE A 20 2.30 -11.26 -5.62
CA PHE A 20 2.10 -10.06 -4.81
C PHE A 20 1.03 -9.16 -5.45
N HIS A 21 1.13 -8.94 -6.77
CA HIS A 21 0.15 -8.13 -7.47
C HIS A 21 -1.24 -8.72 -7.38
N HIS A 22 -1.37 -10.04 -7.47
CA HIS A 22 -2.66 -10.71 -7.33
C HIS A 22 -3.27 -10.44 -5.95
N ILE A 23 -2.48 -10.55 -4.89
CA ILE A 23 -2.94 -10.27 -3.52
C ILE A 23 -3.33 -8.80 -3.37
N MET A 24 -2.54 -7.90 -3.92
CA MET A 24 -2.85 -6.48 -3.88
C MET A 24 -4.16 -6.17 -4.59
N GLN A 25 -4.33 -6.71 -5.78
CA GLN A 25 -5.50 -6.43 -6.62
C GLN A 25 -6.78 -7.01 -6.05
N HIS A 26 -6.73 -8.24 -5.55
CA HIS A 26 -7.93 -8.95 -5.13
C HIS A 26 -8.25 -8.84 -3.64
N ASP A 27 -7.25 -8.58 -2.81
CA ASP A 27 -7.47 -8.55 -1.36
C ASP A 27 -7.13 -7.20 -0.73
N SER A 28 -5.91 -6.71 -0.92
CA SER A 28 -5.42 -5.53 -0.18
C SER A 28 -6.08 -4.23 -0.64
N VAL A 29 -6.12 -3.97 -1.93
CA VAL A 29 -6.72 -2.72 -2.45
C VAL A 29 -8.22 -2.65 -2.14
N PRO A 30 -9.00 -3.72 -2.33
CA PRO A 30 -10.40 -3.68 -1.91
C PRO A 30 -10.58 -3.38 -0.42
N LEU A 31 -9.70 -3.91 0.46
CA LEU A 31 -9.74 -3.58 1.88
C LEU A 31 -9.43 -2.11 2.15
N HIS A 32 -8.45 -1.55 1.43
CA HIS A 32 -8.15 -0.12 1.51
C HIS A 32 -9.40 0.69 1.18
N GLN A 33 -10.04 0.37 0.08
CA GLN A 33 -11.23 1.09 -0.39
C GLN A 33 -12.37 0.98 0.62
N ALA A 34 -12.58 -0.20 1.17
CA ALA A 34 -13.60 -0.41 2.19
C ALA A 34 -13.33 0.39 3.47
N ALA A 35 -12.06 0.67 3.76
CA ALA A 35 -11.66 1.49 4.90
C ALA A 35 -11.66 2.99 4.59
N GLY A 36 -12.05 3.39 3.39
CA GLY A 36 -12.08 4.79 2.98
C GLY A 36 -10.73 5.34 2.56
N ILE A 37 -9.75 4.48 2.29
CA ILE A 37 -8.42 4.92 1.85
C ILE A 37 -8.41 5.02 0.33
N THR A 38 -7.99 6.19 -0.17
CA THR A 38 -7.88 6.41 -1.61
C THR A 38 -6.56 5.85 -2.13
N VAL A 39 -6.63 4.80 -2.94
CA VAL A 39 -5.47 4.25 -3.63
C VAL A 39 -5.43 4.88 -5.02
N LEU A 40 -4.35 5.61 -5.31
CA LEU A 40 -4.20 6.31 -6.60
C LEU A 40 -3.68 5.39 -7.68
N GLU A 41 -2.63 4.64 -7.36
CA GLU A 41 -1.95 3.78 -8.32
C GLU A 41 -1.28 2.65 -7.56
N TYR A 42 -1.12 1.52 -8.22
CA TYR A 42 -0.35 0.40 -7.67
C TYR A 42 0.01 -0.55 -8.81
N GLY A 43 1.13 -1.23 -8.68
CA GLY A 43 1.51 -2.19 -9.70
C GLY A 43 2.97 -2.61 -9.63
N VAL A 44 3.33 -3.50 -10.54
CA VAL A 44 4.70 -3.95 -10.72
C VAL A 44 5.46 -2.92 -11.53
N SER A 45 6.71 -2.65 -11.14
CA SER A 45 7.56 -1.72 -11.86
C SER A 45 7.86 -2.25 -13.27
N LEU A 46 7.93 -1.33 -14.24
CA LEU A 46 8.21 -1.72 -15.62
C LEU A 46 9.63 -2.24 -15.83
N HIS A 47 10.56 -1.88 -14.94
CA HIS A 47 11.97 -2.26 -15.09
C HIS A 47 12.37 -3.51 -14.31
N ASP A 48 11.54 -3.97 -13.38
CA ASP A 48 11.90 -5.06 -12.47
C ASP A 48 10.63 -5.78 -12.00
N PRO A 49 10.45 -7.07 -12.30
CA PRO A 49 9.24 -7.79 -11.92
C PRO A 49 9.05 -7.97 -10.41
N ASP A 50 10.11 -7.76 -9.62
CA ASP A 50 10.05 -7.89 -8.17
C ASP A 50 10.15 -6.55 -7.45
N ALA A 51 9.93 -5.45 -8.16
CA ALA A 51 9.79 -4.11 -7.59
C ALA A 51 8.33 -3.67 -7.74
N TYR A 52 7.75 -3.15 -6.67
CA TYR A 52 6.32 -2.84 -6.61
C TYR A 52 6.11 -1.44 -6.05
N TYR A 53 5.05 -0.78 -6.48
CA TYR A 53 4.71 0.55 -5.95
C TYR A 53 3.25 0.60 -5.52
N LEU A 54 2.99 1.46 -4.53
CA LEU A 54 1.64 1.74 -4.03
C LEU A 54 1.57 3.22 -3.68
N LEU A 55 0.63 3.94 -4.29
CA LEU A 55 0.41 5.36 -4.03
C LEU A 55 -0.95 5.54 -3.36
N ARG A 56 -0.96 6.20 -2.21
CA ARG A 56 -2.18 6.45 -1.45
C ARG A 56 -2.30 7.94 -1.14
N ARG A 57 -3.51 8.46 -1.17
CA ARG A 57 -3.78 9.86 -0.88
C ARG A 57 -4.56 9.99 0.42
N PHE A 58 -4.22 11.04 1.18
CA PHE A 58 -4.89 11.34 2.44
C PHE A 58 -5.15 12.84 2.53
N ASP A 59 -6.11 13.23 3.38
CA ASP A 59 -6.49 14.63 3.54
C ASP A 59 -5.45 15.45 4.29
N GLY A 60 -4.52 14.82 4.99
CA GLY A 60 -3.43 15.46 5.70
C GLY A 60 -2.59 14.44 6.44
N MET A 61 -1.49 14.90 7.04
CA MET A 61 -0.56 14.01 7.77
C MET A 61 -1.23 13.36 8.99
N VAL A 62 -2.01 14.12 9.74
CA VAL A 62 -2.67 13.61 10.94
C VAL A 62 -3.69 12.54 10.56
N GLU A 63 -4.50 12.83 9.55
CA GLU A 63 -5.51 11.90 9.06
C GLU A 63 -4.86 10.63 8.51
N MET A 64 -3.74 10.78 7.80
CA MET A 64 -3.01 9.63 7.29
C MET A 64 -2.59 8.70 8.42
N GLU A 65 -1.99 9.25 9.48
CA GLU A 65 -1.53 8.43 10.60
C GLU A 65 -2.69 7.73 11.30
N GLN A 66 -3.78 8.46 11.53
CA GLN A 66 -4.96 7.90 12.19
C GLN A 66 -5.61 6.79 11.36
N VAL A 67 -5.80 7.05 10.08
CA VAL A 67 -6.46 6.09 9.18
C VAL A 67 -5.60 4.84 9.01
N LEU A 68 -4.29 5.01 8.79
CA LEU A 68 -3.41 3.86 8.61
C LEU A 68 -3.27 3.05 9.89
N GLN A 69 -3.22 3.71 11.05
CA GLN A 69 -3.14 2.99 12.31
C GLN A 69 -4.38 2.13 12.52
N ALA A 70 -5.56 2.69 12.25
CA ALA A 70 -6.80 1.95 12.36
C ALA A 70 -6.85 0.79 11.35
N PHE A 71 -6.42 1.05 10.12
CA PHE A 71 -6.44 0.04 9.06
C PHE A 71 -5.54 -1.16 9.40
N TYR A 72 -4.30 -0.89 9.82
CA TYR A 72 -3.35 -1.96 10.12
C TYR A 72 -3.64 -2.70 11.43
N ARG A 73 -4.53 -2.17 12.25
CA ARG A 73 -5.02 -2.85 13.45
C ARG A 73 -6.34 -3.57 13.22
N SER A 74 -6.95 -3.37 12.06
CA SER A 74 -8.25 -3.97 11.78
C SER A 74 -8.14 -5.49 11.66
N GLN A 75 -9.19 -6.17 12.10
CA GLN A 75 -9.26 -7.61 12.00
C GLN A 75 -9.22 -8.08 10.54
N ALA A 76 -9.89 -7.33 9.66
CA ALA A 76 -9.91 -7.65 8.24
C ALA A 76 -8.49 -7.69 7.64
N TRP A 77 -7.62 -6.74 8.04
CA TRP A 77 -6.23 -6.73 7.61
C TRP A 77 -5.43 -7.86 8.25
N LEU A 78 -5.53 -7.97 9.59
CA LEU A 78 -4.72 -8.93 10.34
C LEU A 78 -5.04 -10.38 9.99
N GLU A 79 -6.30 -10.70 9.77
CA GLU A 79 -6.72 -12.07 9.41
C GLU A 79 -6.77 -12.29 7.90
N GLY A 80 -6.69 -11.22 7.12
CA GLY A 80 -6.72 -11.27 5.66
C GLY A 80 -5.32 -11.32 5.06
N PRO A 81 -4.96 -10.33 4.21
CA PRO A 81 -3.74 -10.41 3.40
C PRO A 81 -2.43 -10.11 4.13
N ARG A 82 -2.47 -9.68 5.40
CA ARG A 82 -1.27 -9.19 6.09
C ARG A 82 -0.09 -10.17 6.04
N THR A 83 -0.32 -11.41 6.40
CA THR A 83 0.77 -12.39 6.52
C THR A 83 1.47 -12.62 5.19
N GLU A 84 0.71 -12.79 4.11
CA GLU A 84 1.31 -13.01 2.80
C GLU A 84 2.05 -11.77 2.31
N ILE A 85 1.44 -10.59 2.46
CA ILE A 85 2.05 -9.34 2.02
C ILE A 85 3.37 -9.10 2.74
N VAL A 86 3.37 -9.19 4.06
CA VAL A 86 4.57 -8.95 4.86
C VAL A 86 5.66 -9.97 4.55
N THR A 87 5.28 -11.22 4.33
CA THR A 87 6.23 -12.30 4.02
C THR A 87 6.94 -12.06 2.68
N LEU A 88 6.25 -11.51 1.70
CA LEU A 88 6.80 -11.31 0.36
C LEU A 88 7.63 -10.04 0.20
N ILE A 89 7.60 -9.13 1.17
CA ILE A 89 8.35 -7.89 1.11
C ILE A 89 9.71 -8.05 1.78
N ASP A 90 10.79 -7.86 1.01
CA ASP A 90 12.16 -7.85 1.57
C ASP A 90 12.52 -6.48 2.10
N GLU A 91 12.21 -5.42 1.36
CA GLU A 91 12.51 -4.04 1.75
C GLU A 91 11.32 -3.15 1.39
N SER A 92 11.12 -2.12 2.20
CA SER A 92 10.06 -1.15 1.99
C SER A 92 10.62 0.25 2.21
N HIS A 93 10.34 1.14 1.26
CA HIS A 93 10.70 2.55 1.34
C HIS A 93 9.45 3.38 1.22
N ARG A 94 9.44 4.51 1.92
CA ARG A 94 8.25 5.34 2.02
C ARG A 94 8.64 6.81 1.92
N VAL A 95 7.91 7.55 1.11
CA VAL A 95 8.02 9.01 1.07
C VAL A 95 6.62 9.60 1.04
N VAL A 96 6.44 10.72 1.72
CA VAL A 96 5.16 11.43 1.77
C VAL A 96 5.36 12.82 1.21
N LEU A 97 4.56 13.18 0.22
CA LEU A 97 4.66 14.45 -0.50
C LEU A 97 3.42 15.29 -0.27
N PRO A 98 3.55 16.64 -0.24
CA PRO A 98 2.36 17.46 -0.33
C PRO A 98 1.69 17.24 -1.69
N TYR A 99 0.36 17.17 -1.67
CA TYR A 99 -0.42 16.92 -2.87
C TYR A 99 -1.44 18.03 -3.06
N GLN A 100 -1.35 18.69 -4.20
CA GLN A 100 -2.31 19.73 -4.56
C GLN A 100 -3.04 19.29 -5.82
N SER A 101 -4.34 19.15 -5.67
CA SER A 101 -5.19 18.76 -6.79
C SER A 101 -5.65 19.97 -7.58
#